data_1a0689ab2fed680688d6c968db7d41b4
#
_entry.id   1a0689ab2fed680688d6c968db7d41b4
#
_cell.length_a   1.000
_cell.length_b   1.000
_cell.length_c   1.000
_cell.angle_alpha   90.00
_cell.angle_beta   90.00
_cell.angle_gamma   90.00
#
_symmetry.space_group_name_H-M   'P 1'
#
loop_
_entity.id
_entity.type
_entity.pdbx_description
1 polymer ?
#
loop_
_entity_poly.entity_id
_entity_poly.type
_entity_poly.pdbx_seq_one_letter_code
_entity_poly.pdbx_strand_id
1 'polypeptide(L)' 'MKLTNEEIRRASSSKLRSLLKEEIDVDLHDMISYELFEVREAGKGEDIWN' A
#
# COMPACT_ATOMS: atom_id res chain seq x y z
N MET A 1 -3.77 -13.05 10.47
CA MET A 1 -2.37 -12.91 10.11
C MET A 1 -2.06 -11.43 9.87
N LYS A 2 -0.98 -10.97 10.43
CA LYS A 2 -0.60 -9.56 10.28
C LYS A 2 0.60 -9.41 9.38
N LEU A 3 0.52 -8.42 8.51
CA LEU A 3 1.64 -8.08 7.65
C LEU A 3 2.48 -7.00 8.32
N THR A 4 3.77 -7.13 8.16
CA THR A 4 4.66 -6.09 8.65
C THR A 4 4.82 -5.02 7.60
N ASN A 5 5.36 -3.87 7.99
CA ASN A 5 5.63 -2.79 7.04
C ASN A 5 6.52 -3.27 5.91
N GLU A 6 7.48 -4.11 6.25
CA GLU A 6 8.40 -4.63 5.28
C GLU A 6 7.71 -5.47 4.23
N GLU A 7 6.79 -6.30 4.69
CA GLU A 7 6.05 -7.16 3.77
C GLU A 7 5.17 -6.34 2.85
N ILE A 8 4.59 -5.28 3.39
CA ILE A 8 3.75 -4.40 2.59
C ILE A 8 4.58 -3.70 1.52
N ARG A 9 5.77 -3.27 1.87
CA ARG A 9 6.64 -2.62 0.91
C ARG A 9 7.08 -3.55 -0.21
N ARG A 10 7.25 -4.82 0.10
CA ARG A 10 7.68 -5.80 -0.88
C ARG A 10 6.55 -6.31 -1.76
N ALA A 11 5.34 -6.15 -1.31
CA ALA A 11 4.20 -6.65 -2.06
C ALA A 11 3.96 -5.82 -3.31
N SER A 12 3.44 -6.47 -4.34
CA SER A 12 3.09 -5.76 -5.56
C SER A 12 1.85 -4.91 -5.32
N SER A 13 1.67 -3.89 -6.16
CA SER A 13 0.50 -3.02 -6.05
C SER A 13 -0.77 -3.82 -6.24
N SER A 14 -0.72 -4.78 -7.14
CA SER A 14 -1.88 -5.63 -7.39
C SER A 14 -2.27 -6.40 -6.14
N LYS A 15 -1.28 -6.92 -5.43
CA LYS A 15 -1.54 -7.65 -4.21
C LYS A 15 -2.10 -6.74 -3.14
N LEU A 16 -1.55 -5.53 -3.03
CA LEU A 16 -2.04 -4.58 -2.03
C LEU A 16 -3.49 -4.21 -2.29
N ARG A 17 -3.85 -4.03 -3.54
CA ARG A 17 -5.24 -3.73 -3.88
C ARG A 17 -6.16 -4.87 -3.52
N SER A 18 -5.72 -6.09 -3.74
CA SER A 18 -6.53 -7.25 -3.36
C SER A 18 -6.71 -7.30 -1.85
N LEU A 19 -5.66 -7.00 -1.12
CA LEU A 19 -5.72 -7.00 0.32
C LEU A 19 -6.69 -5.95 0.83
N LEU A 20 -6.74 -4.80 0.18
CA LEU A 20 -7.66 -3.75 0.57
C LEU A 20 -9.11 -4.20 0.46
N LYS A 21 -9.40 -5.02 -0.55
CA LYS A 21 -10.75 -5.51 -0.72
C LYS A 21 -11.15 -6.52 0.33
N GLU A 22 -10.18 -7.31 0.79
CA GLU A 22 -10.46 -8.37 1.75
C GLU A 22 -10.18 -7.97 3.18
N GLU A 23 -9.59 -6.82 3.36
CA GLU A 23 -9.06 -6.48 4.64
C GLU A 23 -10.12 -6.24 5.70
N ILE A 24 -9.83 -6.75 6.85
CA ILE A 24 -10.74 -6.72 7.96
C ILE A 24 -10.18 -5.96 9.15
N ASP A 25 -8.87 -5.75 9.17
CA ASP A 25 -8.21 -5.04 10.25
C ASP A 25 -8.02 -3.59 9.84
N VAL A 26 -8.61 -2.67 10.59
CA VAL A 26 -8.56 -1.26 10.26
C VAL A 26 -7.13 -0.74 10.20
N ASP A 27 -6.32 -1.14 11.17
CA ASP A 27 -4.94 -0.68 11.20
C ASP A 27 -4.16 -1.17 9.99
N LEU A 28 -4.34 -2.42 9.65
CA LEU A 28 -3.65 -3.01 8.51
C LEU A 28 -4.15 -2.38 7.21
N HIS A 29 -5.45 -2.20 7.12
CA HIS A 29 -6.04 -1.57 5.94
C HIS A 29 -5.45 -0.17 5.74
N ASP A 30 -5.30 0.56 6.82
CA ASP A 30 -4.76 1.90 6.75
C ASP A 30 -3.31 1.90 6.28
N MET A 31 -2.52 0.96 6.78
CA MET A 31 -1.12 0.84 6.37
C MET A 31 -0.99 0.50 4.89
N ILE A 32 -1.81 -0.42 4.43
CA ILE A 32 -1.77 -0.82 3.03
C ILE A 32 -2.20 0.33 2.14
N SER A 33 -3.24 1.03 2.56
CA SER A 33 -3.75 2.17 1.82
C SER A 33 -2.70 3.27 1.74
N TYR A 34 -2.02 3.53 2.83
CA TYR A 34 -0.98 4.54 2.87
C TYR A 34 0.15 4.20 1.90
N GLU A 35 0.62 2.97 1.95
CA GLU A 35 1.70 2.54 1.07
C GLU A 35 1.29 2.66 -0.39
N LEU A 36 0.09 2.22 -0.71
CA LEU A 36 -0.35 2.19 -2.09
C LEU A 36 -0.59 3.59 -2.64
N PHE A 37 -1.31 4.41 -1.91
CA PHE A 37 -1.74 5.71 -2.44
C PHE A 37 -0.83 6.86 -2.08
N GLU A 38 -0.26 6.85 -0.88
CA GLU A 38 0.58 7.96 -0.45
C GLU A 38 2.03 7.80 -0.90
N VAL A 39 2.51 6.57 -0.95
CA VAL A 39 3.89 6.34 -1.31
C VAL A 39 4.03 6.11 -2.81
N ARG A 40 3.31 5.13 -3.34
CA ARG A 40 3.47 4.76 -4.74
C ARG A 40 2.83 5.73 -5.70
N GLU A 41 1.60 6.12 -5.43
CA GLU A 41 0.91 7.03 -6.33
C GLU A 41 1.50 8.43 -6.25
N ALA A 42 1.77 8.89 -5.04
CA ALA A 42 2.37 10.20 -4.86
C ALA A 42 3.78 10.23 -5.42
N GLY A 43 4.51 9.13 -5.25
CA GLY A 43 5.86 9.04 -5.78
C GLY A 43 5.89 9.20 -7.29
N LYS A 44 4.91 8.59 -7.95
CA LYS A 44 4.82 8.71 -9.40
C LYS A 44 4.53 10.15 -9.80
N GLY A 45 3.69 10.79 -9.03
CA GLY A 45 3.38 12.18 -9.31
C GLY A 45 4.59 13.06 -9.19
N GLU A 46 5.44 12.78 -8.23
CA GLU A 46 6.66 13.54 -8.05
C GLU A 46 7.63 13.35 -9.19
N ASP A 47 7.68 12.15 -9.71
CA ASP A 47 8.58 11.86 -10.83
C ASP A 47 8.26 12.71 -12.04
N ILE A 48 7.01 13.03 -12.21
CA ILE A 48 6.59 13.84 -13.34
C ILE A 48 7.17 15.24 -13.27
N TRP A 49 7.39 15.71 -12.08
CA TRP A 49 7.95 17.06 -11.89
C TRP A 49 9.38 17.16 -12.37
N ASN A 50 10.10 16.08 -12.24
CA ASN A 50 11.49 16.09 -12.63
C ASN A 50 11.67 15.78 -14.09
#